data_1f4e334393c0ab4529f56e5ebae809b2
#
_entry.id   1f4e334393c0ab4529f56e5ebae809b2
#
_cell.length_a   1.000
_cell.length_b   1.000
_cell.length_c   1.000
_cell.angle_alpha   90.00
_cell.angle_beta   90.00
_cell.angle_gamma   90.00
#
_symmetry.space_group_name_H-M   'P 1'
#
loop_
_entity.id
_entity.type
_entity.pdbx_description
1 polymer ?
#
loop_
_entity_poly.entity_id
_entity_poly.type
_entity_poly.pdbx_seq_one_letter_code
_entity_poly.pdbx_strand_id
1 'polypeptide(L)'
;MSVFQAKRRGFLALLTFAWLSLAGLAHAAPLRVEKLEVVTATGTTAFQVEVADTEASREQGLMFRKRLAPDKGMLFDFKVPQQAAFWMKNTLIPLDIIFIAPNGRIVSIARNAVPMSEVPIPSGGVVRGVLEIAGGRAAQLGLYPGDRVKHRIFKGG
;
A
#
# COMPACT_ATOMS: atom_id res chain seq x y z
N MET A 1 24.87 5.39 -86.86
CA MET A 1 25.28 6.24 -85.79
C MET A 1 24.27 6.00 -84.67
N SER A 2 24.66 5.22 -83.63
CA SER A 2 23.78 4.78 -82.55
C SER A 2 24.15 5.55 -81.31
N VAL A 3 23.18 6.24 -80.71
CA VAL A 3 23.37 7.02 -79.44
C VAL A 3 22.91 6.18 -78.28
N PHE A 4 23.84 5.78 -77.44
CA PHE A 4 23.59 5.01 -76.20
C PHE A 4 23.08 5.96 -75.10
N GLN A 5 21.85 5.78 -74.68
CA GLN A 5 21.34 6.47 -73.46
C GLN A 5 21.60 5.62 -72.23
N ALA A 6 22.40 6.14 -71.31
CA ALA A 6 22.66 5.57 -70.02
C ALA A 6 21.51 5.86 -69.02
N LYS A 7 20.79 4.82 -68.61
CA LYS A 7 19.79 4.89 -67.52
C LYS A 7 20.48 5.06 -66.18
N ARG A 8 20.33 6.23 -65.53
CA ARG A 8 20.68 6.46 -64.12
C ARG A 8 19.64 5.76 -63.25
N ARG A 9 20.06 4.69 -62.59
CA ARG A 9 19.31 4.07 -61.49
C ARG A 9 19.55 4.86 -60.20
N GLY A 10 18.52 5.60 -59.76
CA GLY A 10 18.52 6.28 -58.47
C GLY A 10 18.34 5.23 -57.34
N PHE A 11 19.33 5.14 -56.49
CA PHE A 11 19.27 4.36 -55.25
C PHE A 11 18.51 5.20 -54.21
N LEU A 12 17.26 4.86 -53.91
CA LEU A 12 16.52 5.44 -52.80
C LEU A 12 16.97 4.72 -51.51
N ALA A 13 17.79 5.38 -50.73
CA ALA A 13 18.14 4.90 -49.39
C ALA A 13 16.96 5.18 -48.45
N LEU A 14 16.23 4.14 -48.07
CA LEU A 14 15.21 4.17 -47.03
C LEU A 14 15.96 4.22 -45.67
N LEU A 15 16.03 5.41 -45.07
CA LEU A 15 16.43 5.60 -43.69
C LEU A 15 15.27 5.20 -42.76
N THR A 16 15.27 3.96 -42.31
CA THR A 16 14.38 3.50 -41.23
C THR A 16 14.86 4.10 -39.90
N PHE A 17 14.17 5.13 -39.45
CA PHE A 17 14.33 5.64 -38.07
C PHE A 17 13.73 4.62 -37.11
N ALA A 18 14.56 3.80 -36.47
CA ALA A 18 14.16 2.96 -35.35
C ALA A 18 13.90 3.87 -34.14
N TRP A 19 12.64 4.12 -33.81
CA TRP A 19 12.25 4.73 -32.55
C TRP A 19 12.48 3.71 -31.44
N LEU A 20 13.61 3.85 -30.74
CA LEU A 20 13.88 3.11 -29.52
C LEU A 20 12.98 3.70 -28.43
N SER A 21 11.80 3.08 -28.22
CA SER A 21 10.92 3.43 -27.11
C SER A 21 11.62 3.05 -25.81
N LEU A 22 12.27 4.01 -25.16
CA LEU A 22 12.77 3.87 -23.82
C LEU A 22 11.55 3.83 -22.88
N ALA A 23 10.99 2.65 -22.68
CA ALA A 23 9.98 2.43 -21.65
C ALA A 23 10.67 2.66 -20.30
N GLY A 24 10.59 3.89 -19.81
CA GLY A 24 11.06 4.23 -18.48
C GLY A 24 10.31 3.35 -17.46
N LEU A 25 11.04 2.55 -16.70
CA LEU A 25 10.52 1.88 -15.52
C LEU A 25 10.04 2.98 -14.57
N ALA A 26 8.74 3.24 -14.59
CA ALA A 26 8.12 4.16 -13.63
C ALA A 26 8.29 3.54 -12.23
N HIS A 27 9.33 3.95 -11.52
CA HIS A 27 9.45 3.68 -10.11
C HIS A 27 8.32 4.45 -9.42
N ALA A 28 7.42 3.72 -8.76
CA ALA A 28 6.42 4.36 -7.92
C ALA A 28 7.13 5.24 -6.89
N ALA A 29 6.71 6.51 -6.78
CA ALA A 29 7.24 7.41 -5.78
C ALA A 29 7.10 6.79 -4.38
N PRO A 30 8.07 6.98 -3.48
CA PRO A 30 7.99 6.45 -2.13
C PRO A 30 6.74 7.02 -1.43
N LEU A 31 6.05 6.17 -0.65
CA LEU A 31 4.89 6.59 0.12
C LEU A 31 5.30 7.62 1.19
N ARG A 32 4.40 8.56 1.47
CA ARG A 32 4.60 9.51 2.58
C ARG A 32 4.61 8.74 3.89
N VAL A 33 5.57 9.10 4.75
CA VAL A 33 5.65 8.57 6.11
C VAL A 33 5.09 9.61 7.07
N GLU A 34 4.12 9.22 7.88
CA GLU A 34 3.44 10.11 8.82
C GLU A 34 3.44 9.49 10.23
N LYS A 35 3.40 10.34 11.25
CA LYS A 35 3.22 9.90 12.63
C LYS A 35 1.77 9.52 12.88
N LEU A 36 1.55 8.37 13.50
CA LEU A 36 0.26 7.90 13.97
C LEU A 36 0.40 7.51 15.44
N GLU A 37 -0.61 7.80 16.25
CA GLU A 37 -0.63 7.41 17.66
C GLU A 37 -1.79 6.45 17.93
N VAL A 38 -1.51 5.42 18.70
CA VAL A 38 -2.52 4.53 19.25
C VAL A 38 -2.62 4.77 20.75
N VAL A 39 -3.83 5.08 21.22
CA VAL A 39 -4.13 5.39 22.60
C VAL A 39 -4.91 4.23 23.20
N THR A 40 -4.35 3.64 24.25
CA THR A 40 -4.95 2.56 25.05
C THR A 40 -5.22 3.04 26.49
N ALA A 41 -5.83 2.20 27.29
CA ALA A 41 -6.01 2.47 28.71
C ALA A 41 -4.67 2.60 29.47
N THR A 42 -3.59 1.99 28.96
CA THR A 42 -2.27 1.96 29.60
C THR A 42 -1.29 3.00 29.07
N GLY A 43 -1.65 3.72 28.00
CA GLY A 43 -0.78 4.76 27.46
C GLY A 43 -0.94 5.01 25.97
N THR A 44 -0.01 5.78 25.42
CA THR A 44 0.03 6.13 24.00
C THR A 44 1.30 5.61 23.37
N THR A 45 1.16 4.93 22.23
CA THR A 45 2.28 4.45 21.41
C THR A 45 2.26 5.13 20.06
N ALA A 46 3.41 5.65 19.64
CA ALA A 46 3.59 6.27 18.32
C ALA A 46 4.17 5.29 17.32
N PHE A 47 3.66 5.34 16.09
CA PHE A 47 4.16 4.64 14.91
C PHE A 47 4.54 5.63 13.82
N GLN A 48 5.52 5.26 13.00
CA GLN A 48 5.80 5.89 11.72
C GLN A 48 5.17 5.02 10.64
N VAL A 49 4.12 5.53 10.01
CA VAL A 49 3.35 4.75 9.04
C VAL A 49 3.51 5.28 7.62
N GLU A 50 3.75 4.39 6.69
CA GLU A 50 3.59 4.71 5.27
C GLU A 50 2.10 4.85 4.96
N VAL A 51 1.71 5.90 4.23
CA VAL A 51 0.29 6.15 3.92
C VAL A 51 -0.03 5.66 2.51
N ALA A 52 -0.82 4.58 2.44
CA ALA A 52 -1.36 4.04 1.20
C ALA A 52 -2.72 4.69 0.91
N ASP A 53 -2.72 5.73 0.07
CA ASP A 53 -3.90 6.56 -0.21
C ASP A 53 -4.33 6.62 -1.68
N THR A 54 -3.62 5.88 -2.54
CA THR A 54 -4.02 5.61 -3.93
C THR A 54 -4.48 4.15 -4.07
N GLU A 55 -5.23 3.83 -5.12
CA GLU A 55 -5.66 2.46 -5.40
C GLU A 55 -4.44 1.53 -5.51
N ALA A 56 -3.47 1.87 -6.35
CA ALA A 56 -2.25 1.09 -6.55
C ALA A 56 -1.47 0.87 -5.24
N SER A 57 -1.32 1.88 -4.38
CA SER A 57 -0.62 1.74 -3.11
C SER A 57 -1.39 0.87 -2.11
N ARG A 58 -2.72 0.93 -2.10
CA ARG A 58 -3.55 0.06 -1.26
C ARG A 58 -3.53 -1.39 -1.74
N GLU A 59 -3.54 -1.63 -3.06
CA GLU A 59 -3.40 -2.97 -3.63
C GLU A 59 -2.04 -3.60 -3.33
N GLN A 60 -0.97 -2.82 -3.45
CA GLN A 60 0.39 -3.25 -3.13
C GLN A 60 0.56 -3.56 -1.64
N GLY A 61 0.11 -2.68 -0.75
CA GLY A 61 0.26 -2.83 0.69
C GLY A 61 1.69 -3.18 1.12
N LEU A 62 1.81 -4.10 2.06
CA LEU A 62 3.08 -4.64 2.57
C LEU A 62 3.55 -5.91 1.84
N MET A 63 3.03 -6.20 0.64
CA MET A 63 3.46 -7.34 -0.18
C MET A 63 4.96 -7.36 -0.39
N PHE A 64 5.54 -8.57 -0.43
CA PHE A 64 6.96 -8.86 -0.69
C PHE A 64 7.95 -8.30 0.34
N ARG A 65 7.49 -7.67 1.42
CA ARG A 65 8.36 -7.20 2.50
C ARG A 65 8.83 -8.37 3.35
N LYS A 66 10.13 -8.40 3.63
CA LYS A 66 10.77 -9.46 4.43
C LYS A 66 10.79 -9.14 5.92
N ARG A 67 10.51 -7.89 6.31
CA ARG A 67 10.52 -7.41 7.71
C ARG A 67 9.73 -6.12 7.85
N LEU A 68 9.21 -5.88 9.04
CA LEU A 68 8.59 -4.64 9.48
C LEU A 68 9.06 -4.35 10.91
N ALA A 69 9.65 -3.18 11.13
CA ALA A 69 10.13 -2.80 12.47
C ALA A 69 8.94 -2.56 13.43
N PRO A 70 9.12 -2.76 14.75
CA PRO A 70 8.02 -2.71 15.73
C PRO A 70 7.35 -1.34 15.86
N ASP A 71 8.04 -0.26 15.45
CA ASP A 71 7.56 1.13 15.45
C ASP A 71 7.08 1.59 14.07
N LYS A 72 7.05 0.70 13.09
CA LYS A 72 6.62 0.98 11.71
C LYS A 72 5.30 0.30 11.39
N GLY A 73 4.62 0.83 10.38
CA GLY A 73 3.39 0.26 9.86
C GLY A 73 3.01 0.86 8.51
N MET A 74 1.83 0.43 8.04
CA MET A 74 1.18 1.05 6.88
C MET A 74 -0.25 1.41 7.24
N LEU A 75 -0.62 2.65 6.90
CA LEU A 75 -1.98 3.17 7.06
C LEU A 75 -2.66 3.24 5.70
N PHE A 76 -3.70 2.44 5.53
CA PHE A 76 -4.55 2.45 4.34
C PHE A 76 -5.65 3.48 4.52
N ASP A 77 -5.67 4.47 3.66
CA ASP A 77 -6.66 5.55 3.66
C ASP A 77 -7.69 5.33 2.54
N PHE A 78 -8.91 4.93 2.89
CA PHE A 78 -9.98 4.68 1.92
C PHE A 78 -10.67 5.96 1.41
N LYS A 79 -10.36 7.13 1.97
CA LYS A 79 -11.00 8.42 1.68
C LYS A 79 -12.48 8.47 2.10
N VAL A 80 -13.24 7.43 1.81
CA VAL A 80 -14.66 7.30 2.15
C VAL A 80 -14.85 6.10 3.07
N PRO A 81 -15.65 6.23 4.15
CA PRO A 81 -15.96 5.10 5.03
C PRO A 81 -16.67 3.98 4.28
N GLN A 82 -16.23 2.74 4.49
CA GLN A 82 -16.78 1.55 3.83
C GLN A 82 -16.55 0.29 4.65
N GLN A 83 -17.25 -0.79 4.35
CA GLN A 83 -16.84 -2.12 4.78
C GLN A 83 -15.64 -2.55 3.96
N ALA A 84 -14.67 -3.21 4.58
CA ALA A 84 -13.45 -3.66 3.93
C ALA A 84 -13.16 -5.11 4.30
N ALA A 85 -12.43 -5.78 3.42
CA ALA A 85 -11.81 -7.07 3.71
C ALA A 85 -10.35 -7.01 3.24
N PHE A 86 -9.47 -7.61 4.04
CA PHE A 86 -8.04 -7.73 3.75
C PHE A 86 -7.68 -9.19 3.56
N TRP A 87 -6.54 -9.44 3.00
CA TRP A 87 -5.92 -10.75 2.84
C TRP A 87 -4.41 -10.63 3.03
N MET A 88 -3.73 -11.76 3.13
CA MET A 88 -2.27 -11.81 3.26
C MET A 88 -1.58 -12.28 1.97
N LYS A 89 -2.26 -12.17 0.82
CA LYS A 89 -1.68 -12.53 -0.48
C LYS A 89 -0.34 -11.82 -0.69
N ASN A 90 0.68 -12.57 -1.12
CA ASN A 90 2.05 -12.07 -1.34
C ASN A 90 2.69 -11.38 -0.12
N THR A 91 2.12 -11.49 1.07
CA THR A 91 2.64 -10.89 2.31
C THR A 91 3.43 -11.94 3.06
N LEU A 92 4.76 -11.73 3.16
CA LEU A 92 5.71 -12.73 3.63
C LEU A 92 5.87 -12.78 5.14
N ILE A 93 5.39 -11.78 5.85
CA ILE A 93 5.53 -11.60 7.30
C ILE A 93 4.15 -11.61 7.97
N PRO A 94 4.04 -12.11 9.21
CA PRO A 94 2.80 -12.01 9.97
C PRO A 94 2.51 -10.54 10.30
N LEU A 95 1.23 -10.15 10.22
CA LEU A 95 0.78 -8.80 10.51
C LEU A 95 -0.38 -8.80 11.52
N ASP A 96 -0.46 -7.75 12.33
CA ASP A 96 -1.71 -7.38 13.00
C ASP A 96 -2.43 -6.35 12.13
N ILE A 97 -3.68 -6.65 11.75
CA ILE A 97 -4.51 -5.81 10.87
C ILE A 97 -5.58 -5.15 11.75
N ILE A 98 -5.51 -3.83 11.90
CA ILE A 98 -6.34 -3.04 12.80
C ILE A 98 -7.31 -2.21 11.98
N PHE A 99 -8.59 -2.50 12.08
CA PHE A 99 -9.67 -1.85 11.36
C PHE A 99 -10.20 -0.66 12.16
N ILE A 100 -10.27 0.54 11.53
CA ILE A 100 -10.48 1.80 12.25
C ILE A 100 -11.67 2.57 11.67
N ALA A 101 -12.62 2.90 12.53
CA ALA A 101 -13.81 3.69 12.20
C ALA A 101 -13.48 5.16 11.85
N PRO A 102 -14.41 5.92 11.24
CA PRO A 102 -14.19 7.34 10.89
C PRO A 102 -13.82 8.24 12.08
N ASN A 103 -14.23 7.88 13.29
CA ASN A 103 -13.92 8.63 14.51
C ASN A 103 -12.61 8.20 15.19
N GLY A 104 -11.82 7.35 14.52
CA GLY A 104 -10.56 6.84 15.05
C GLY A 104 -10.67 5.67 16.04
N ARG A 105 -11.87 5.17 16.35
CA ARG A 105 -12.01 3.99 17.21
C ARG A 105 -11.68 2.72 16.46
N ILE A 106 -10.99 1.81 17.13
CA ILE A 106 -10.71 0.45 16.62
C ILE A 106 -12.03 -0.34 16.60
N VAL A 107 -12.41 -0.84 15.42
CA VAL A 107 -13.59 -1.68 15.21
C VAL A 107 -13.26 -3.13 15.52
N SER A 108 -12.19 -3.64 14.92
CA SER A 108 -11.71 -5.01 15.08
C SER A 108 -10.21 -5.11 14.85
N ILE A 109 -9.60 -6.21 15.28
CA ILE A 109 -8.19 -6.51 15.11
C ILE A 109 -8.04 -7.97 14.70
N ALA A 110 -7.48 -8.22 13.52
CA ALA A 110 -6.99 -9.54 13.15
C ALA A 110 -5.53 -9.65 13.60
N ARG A 111 -5.28 -10.50 14.60
CA ARG A 111 -3.95 -10.67 15.19
C ARG A 111 -3.18 -11.76 14.50
N ASN A 112 -1.88 -11.55 14.27
CA ASN A 112 -0.98 -12.53 13.67
C ASN A 112 -1.57 -13.15 12.39
N ALA A 113 -2.11 -12.31 11.49
CA ALA A 113 -2.63 -12.75 10.22
C ALA A 113 -1.58 -13.62 9.49
N VAL A 114 -2.02 -14.78 9.00
CA VAL A 114 -1.13 -15.81 8.48
C VAL A 114 -0.53 -15.38 7.13
N PRO A 115 0.79 -15.33 7.01
CA PRO A 115 1.45 -15.00 5.75
C PRO A 115 0.94 -15.83 4.57
N MET A 116 0.86 -15.23 3.39
CA MET A 116 0.43 -15.85 2.13
C MET A 116 -1.01 -16.35 2.09
N SER A 117 -1.81 -16.18 3.15
CA SER A 117 -3.22 -16.56 3.17
C SER A 117 -4.04 -15.66 2.26
N GLU A 118 -4.86 -16.26 1.39
CA GLU A 118 -5.83 -15.55 0.56
C GLU A 118 -7.25 -15.57 1.15
N VAL A 119 -7.40 -16.08 2.37
CA VAL A 119 -8.67 -16.05 3.09
C VAL A 119 -9.03 -14.61 3.45
N PRO A 120 -10.20 -14.09 3.05
CA PRO A 120 -10.60 -12.73 3.39
C PRO A 120 -10.77 -12.53 4.90
N ILE A 121 -10.24 -11.43 5.40
CA ILE A 121 -10.34 -10.96 6.79
C ILE A 121 -11.26 -9.74 6.79
N PRO A 122 -12.54 -9.86 7.17
CA PRO A 122 -13.49 -8.75 7.11
C PRO A 122 -13.24 -7.75 8.25
N SER A 123 -13.56 -6.49 7.99
CA SER A 123 -13.45 -5.41 8.98
C SER A 123 -14.44 -5.53 10.15
N GLY A 124 -15.53 -6.29 9.98
CA GLY A 124 -16.58 -6.41 11.00
C GLY A 124 -17.44 -5.16 11.16
N GLY A 125 -17.24 -4.13 10.36
CA GLY A 125 -17.99 -2.87 10.40
C GLY A 125 -17.49 -1.85 9.39
N VAL A 126 -18.09 -0.65 9.40
CA VAL A 126 -17.68 0.46 8.55
C VAL A 126 -16.38 1.08 9.07
N VAL A 127 -15.37 1.15 8.22
CA VAL A 127 -14.05 1.68 8.53
C VAL A 127 -13.66 2.81 7.59
N ARG A 128 -12.84 3.75 8.07
CA ARG A 128 -12.25 4.85 7.31
C ARG A 128 -10.83 4.51 6.87
N GLY A 129 -10.17 3.64 7.61
CA GLY A 129 -8.82 3.19 7.32
C GLY A 129 -8.46 1.91 8.05
N VAL A 130 -7.33 1.34 7.67
CA VAL A 130 -6.75 0.15 8.27
C VAL A 130 -5.28 0.43 8.58
N LEU A 131 -4.84 0.03 9.77
CA LEU A 131 -3.44 0.07 10.17
C LEU A 131 -2.88 -1.35 10.20
N GLU A 132 -1.85 -1.61 9.42
CA GLU A 132 -1.05 -2.84 9.50
C GLU A 132 0.25 -2.58 10.27
N ILE A 133 0.53 -3.42 11.27
CA ILE A 133 1.75 -3.42 12.06
C ILE A 133 2.31 -4.84 12.16
N ALA A 134 3.53 -4.99 12.67
CA ALA A 134 4.14 -6.30 12.84
C ALA A 134 3.26 -7.24 13.69
N GLY A 135 3.16 -8.49 13.27
CA GLY A 135 2.36 -9.51 13.96
C GLY A 135 2.73 -9.68 15.42
N GLY A 136 1.73 -9.76 16.30
CA GLY A 136 1.90 -9.83 17.74
C GLY A 136 2.08 -8.47 18.45
N ARG A 137 2.33 -7.39 17.68
CA ARG A 137 2.58 -6.07 18.26
C ARG A 137 1.33 -5.50 18.96
N ALA A 138 0.15 -5.74 18.40
CA ALA A 138 -1.11 -5.33 19.03
C ALA A 138 -1.32 -5.98 20.40
N ALA A 139 -0.94 -7.24 20.56
CA ALA A 139 -1.02 -7.94 21.86
C ALA A 139 -0.03 -7.37 22.87
N GLN A 140 1.23 -7.12 22.47
CA GLN A 140 2.26 -6.52 23.31
C GLN A 140 1.86 -5.15 23.85
N LEU A 141 1.12 -4.37 23.06
CA LEU A 141 0.64 -3.04 23.41
C LEU A 141 -0.72 -3.05 24.14
N GLY A 142 -1.35 -4.21 24.30
CA GLY A 142 -2.67 -4.32 24.89
C GLY A 142 -3.74 -3.58 24.11
N LEU A 143 -3.67 -3.62 22.76
CA LEU A 143 -4.67 -3.01 21.89
C LEU A 143 -5.95 -3.83 21.87
N TYR A 144 -7.10 -3.16 21.98
CA TYR A 144 -8.43 -3.79 21.91
C TYR A 144 -9.39 -2.98 21.02
N PRO A 145 -10.43 -3.62 20.48
CA PRO A 145 -11.56 -2.89 19.92
C PRO A 145 -12.10 -1.86 20.93
N GLY A 146 -12.38 -0.64 20.43
CA GLY A 146 -12.77 0.49 21.26
C GLY A 146 -11.62 1.44 21.61
N ASP A 147 -10.35 1.02 21.58
CA ASP A 147 -9.20 1.91 21.68
C ASP A 147 -9.17 2.94 20.54
N ARG A 148 -8.37 3.97 20.67
CA ARG A 148 -8.36 5.09 19.73
C ARG A 148 -7.05 5.19 18.96
N VAL A 149 -7.18 5.39 17.66
CA VAL A 149 -6.09 5.78 16.77
C VAL A 149 -6.21 7.26 16.47
N LYS A 150 -5.12 8.00 16.65
CA LYS A 150 -5.01 9.44 16.33
C LYS A 150 -4.18 9.61 15.07
N HIS A 151 -4.80 10.13 14.05
CA HIS A 151 -4.17 10.52 12.79
C HIS A 151 -5.09 11.49 12.05
N ARG A 152 -4.54 12.38 11.21
CA ARG A 152 -5.30 13.42 10.50
C ARG A 152 -6.47 12.93 9.63
N ILE A 153 -6.47 11.67 9.21
CA ILE A 153 -7.57 11.11 8.39
C ILE A 153 -8.80 10.77 9.21
N PHE A 154 -8.71 10.69 10.53
CA PHE A 154 -9.82 10.37 11.42
C PHE A 154 -10.40 11.64 12.05
N LYS A 155 -11.73 11.77 12.07
CA LYS A 155 -12.41 12.90 12.71
C LYS A 155 -12.36 12.72 14.23
N GLY A 156 -11.83 13.73 14.95
CA GLY A 156 -11.72 13.73 16.42
C GLY A 156 -10.44 13.08 16.95
N GLY A 157 -9.40 12.99 16.11
CA GLY A 157 -8.02 12.64 16.50
C GLY A 157 -7.25 13.84 17.00
#